data_3ed68fce4992d6ae6826fd10b9c309fd
#
_entry.id   3ed68fce4992d6ae6826fd10b9c309fd
#
_cell.length_a   1.000
_cell.length_b   1.000
_cell.length_c   1.000
_cell.angle_alpha   90.00
_cell.angle_beta   90.00
_cell.angle_gamma   90.00
#
_symmetry.space_group_name_H-M   'P 1'
#
loop_
_entity.id
_entity.type
_entity.pdbx_description
1 polymer ?
#
loop_
_entity_poly.entity_id
_entity_poly.type
_entity_poly.pdbx_seq_one_letter_code
_entity_poly.pdbx_strand_id
1 'polypeptide(L)'
;IDKYAEELSHRDYLGALMNLGIKREMLGDIIIRQKHAFLYCVAHIAGFIIDNLSTVRHTHVKCTEIPINSVDSAPILEDIEILAASERIDAAVAAITRTSRSQAVELFRARKIFLNSRQMENNSYQLKPGDILVIRGFGKYIYKQCGSETRKGRVYLAFQKYV
;
A
#
# COMPACT_ATOMS: atom_id res chain seq x y z
N ILE A 1 -18.94 11.15 -12.73
CA ILE A 1 -17.68 10.54 -12.26
C ILE A 1 -16.80 10.45 -13.47
N ASP A 2 -15.77 11.29 -13.53
CA ASP A 2 -14.80 11.30 -14.62
C ASP A 2 -14.14 9.90 -14.73
N LYS A 3 -14.31 9.28 -15.88
CA LYS A 3 -13.72 8.00 -16.25
C LYS A 3 -12.18 8.05 -16.30
N TYR A 4 -11.61 9.21 -16.02
CA TYR A 4 -10.18 9.56 -16.12
C TYR A 4 -9.62 10.15 -14.81
N ALA A 5 -10.28 9.94 -13.66
CA ALA A 5 -9.73 10.36 -12.38
C ALA A 5 -8.43 9.60 -12.12
N GLU A 6 -7.33 10.33 -12.11
CA GLU A 6 -6.00 9.80 -11.78
C GLU A 6 -6.00 9.25 -10.34
N GLU A 7 -5.42 8.08 -10.11
CA GLU A 7 -5.22 7.57 -8.75
C GLU A 7 -4.17 8.42 -8.04
N LEU A 8 -4.63 9.19 -7.06
CA LEU A 8 -3.76 10.06 -6.25
C LEU A 8 -3.11 9.26 -5.13
N SER A 9 -1.80 9.41 -5.00
CA SER A 9 -1.00 8.79 -3.95
C SER A 9 -0.87 9.68 -2.72
N HIS A 10 -0.43 9.11 -1.59
CA HIS A 10 -0.09 9.86 -0.38
C HIS A 10 0.88 11.03 -0.67
N ARG A 11 1.88 10.81 -1.53
CA ARG A 11 2.87 11.82 -1.93
C ARG A 11 2.23 12.98 -2.68
N ASP A 12 1.20 12.73 -3.50
CA ASP A 12 0.52 13.76 -4.27
C ASP A 12 -0.26 14.70 -3.34
N TYR A 13 -1.00 14.15 -2.36
CA TYR A 13 -1.68 14.93 -1.34
C TYR A 13 -0.69 15.74 -0.49
N LEU A 14 0.37 15.09 -0.01
CA LEU A 14 1.39 15.76 0.81
C LEU A 14 2.06 16.89 0.03
N GLY A 15 2.43 16.66 -1.22
CA GLY A 15 3.03 17.68 -2.09
C GLY A 15 2.12 18.88 -2.31
N ALA A 16 0.83 18.66 -2.58
CA ALA A 16 -0.15 19.73 -2.74
C ALA A 16 -0.30 20.59 -1.46
N LEU A 17 -0.34 19.95 -0.29
CA LEU A 17 -0.42 20.64 1.01
C LEU A 17 0.84 21.46 1.30
N MET A 18 2.02 20.90 1.04
CA MET A 18 3.30 21.61 1.22
C MET A 18 3.44 22.79 0.25
N ASN A 19 2.93 22.67 -0.96
CA ASN A 19 2.90 23.78 -1.94
C ASN A 19 2.02 24.96 -1.49
N LEU A 20 1.08 24.74 -0.56
CA LEU A 20 0.33 25.81 0.10
C LEU A 20 1.12 26.52 1.21
N GLY A 21 2.37 26.11 1.46
CA GLY A 21 3.20 26.66 2.53
C GLY A 21 2.98 26.01 3.90
N ILE A 22 2.24 24.90 3.96
CA ILE A 22 1.98 24.19 5.22
C ILE A 22 3.22 23.39 5.59
N LYS A 23 3.66 23.53 6.86
CA LYS A 23 4.78 22.75 7.37
C LYS A 23 4.39 21.31 7.63
N ARG A 24 5.28 20.36 7.34
CA ARG A 24 5.01 18.92 7.50
C ARG A 24 4.58 18.53 8.93
N GLU A 25 5.14 19.18 9.94
CA GLU A 25 4.81 18.95 11.35
C GLU A 25 3.38 19.33 11.75
N MET A 26 2.68 20.11 10.94
CA MET A 26 1.27 20.46 11.13
C MET A 26 0.30 19.43 10.58
N LEU A 27 0.82 18.47 9.84
CA LEU A 27 0.06 17.41 9.17
C LEU A 27 0.27 16.07 9.88
N GLY A 28 -0.80 15.36 10.13
CA GLY A 28 -0.82 14.00 10.60
C GLY A 28 -0.91 12.99 9.44
N ASP A 29 -1.63 11.91 9.68
CA ASP A 29 -1.82 10.85 8.69
C ASP A 29 -2.71 11.29 7.54
N ILE A 30 -2.43 10.75 6.36
CA ILE A 30 -3.28 10.85 5.17
C ILE A 30 -3.76 9.44 4.84
N ILE A 31 -5.07 9.21 4.97
CA ILE A 31 -5.70 7.93 4.70
C ILE A 31 -6.42 8.01 3.37
N ILE A 32 -5.97 7.25 2.37
CA ILE A 32 -6.55 7.27 1.03
C ILE A 32 -7.57 6.15 0.89
N ARG A 33 -8.72 6.48 0.27
CA ARG A 33 -9.78 5.57 -0.13
C ARG A 33 -10.08 5.79 -1.62
N GLN A 34 -10.82 4.89 -2.24
CA GLN A 34 -11.07 4.91 -3.70
C GLN A 34 -11.55 6.26 -4.26
N LYS A 35 -12.39 7.00 -3.51
CA LYS A 35 -13.01 8.24 -4.00
C LYS A 35 -12.69 9.47 -3.15
N HIS A 36 -12.00 9.30 -2.03
CA HIS A 36 -11.70 10.38 -1.10
C HIS A 36 -10.48 10.06 -0.24
N ALA A 37 -9.90 11.07 0.35
CA ALA A 37 -8.82 10.93 1.31
C ALA A 37 -9.18 11.69 2.59
N PHE A 38 -8.71 11.18 3.70
CA PHE A 38 -8.83 11.82 5.01
C PHE A 38 -7.46 12.35 5.42
N LEU A 39 -7.42 13.60 5.84
CA LEU A 39 -6.22 14.24 6.33
C LEU A 39 -6.42 14.63 7.79
N TYR A 40 -5.50 14.23 8.63
CA TYR A 40 -5.37 14.75 9.98
C TYR A 40 -4.42 15.95 9.99
N CYS A 41 -4.82 17.03 10.63
CA CYS A 41 -3.99 18.22 10.76
C CYS A 41 -4.25 18.89 12.11
N VAL A 42 -3.38 19.82 12.50
CA VAL A 42 -3.65 20.68 13.67
C VAL A 42 -4.87 21.57 13.38
N ALA A 43 -5.73 21.76 14.39
CA ALA A 43 -7.05 22.37 14.20
C ALA A 43 -7.01 23.77 13.55
N HIS A 44 -6.02 24.59 13.90
CA HIS A 44 -5.97 25.99 13.44
C HIS A 44 -5.66 26.16 11.95
N ILE A 45 -5.16 25.11 11.23
CA ILE A 45 -4.93 25.18 9.79
C ILE A 45 -6.03 24.52 8.97
N ALA A 46 -7.01 23.88 9.59
CA ALA A 46 -8.09 23.17 8.87
C ALA A 46 -8.87 24.11 7.95
N GLY A 47 -9.27 25.28 8.44
CA GLY A 47 -9.96 26.29 7.61
C GLY A 47 -9.14 26.76 6.43
N PHE A 48 -7.84 27.00 6.63
CA PHE A 48 -6.93 27.39 5.56
C PHE A 48 -6.83 26.30 4.46
N ILE A 49 -6.76 25.01 4.85
CA ILE A 49 -6.75 23.91 3.90
C ILE A 49 -8.04 23.83 3.11
N ILE A 50 -9.19 23.96 3.79
CA ILE A 50 -10.51 23.91 3.16
C ILE A 50 -10.65 25.02 2.10
N ASP A 51 -10.17 26.22 2.41
CA ASP A 51 -10.31 27.39 1.54
C ASP A 51 -9.31 27.37 0.35
N ASN A 52 -8.17 26.72 0.49
CA ASN A 52 -7.06 26.84 -0.46
C ASN A 52 -6.72 25.54 -1.24
N LEU A 53 -7.05 24.36 -0.70
CA LEU A 53 -6.76 23.09 -1.41
C LEU A 53 -7.90 22.76 -2.37
N SER A 54 -7.76 23.18 -3.62
CA SER A 54 -8.75 22.93 -4.67
C SER A 54 -8.30 21.92 -5.72
N THR A 55 -6.99 21.59 -5.74
CA THR A 55 -6.41 20.71 -6.75
C THR A 55 -5.26 19.91 -6.17
N VAL A 56 -5.22 18.61 -6.49
CA VAL A 56 -4.08 17.73 -6.22
C VAL A 56 -3.63 17.16 -7.55
N ARG A 57 -2.39 17.50 -7.99
CA ARG A 57 -1.91 17.31 -9.36
C ARG A 57 -2.90 17.96 -10.36
N HIS A 58 -3.56 17.14 -11.17
CA HIS A 58 -4.55 17.59 -12.17
C HIS A 58 -6.00 17.34 -11.74
N THR A 59 -6.21 16.78 -10.55
CA THR A 59 -7.52 16.41 -10.04
C THR A 59 -8.09 17.50 -9.15
N HIS A 60 -9.29 17.99 -9.46
CA HIS A 60 -10.03 18.90 -8.60
C HIS A 60 -10.52 18.16 -7.36
N VAL A 61 -10.30 18.75 -6.21
CA VAL A 61 -10.72 18.22 -4.91
C VAL A 61 -11.55 19.26 -4.15
N LYS A 62 -12.44 18.77 -3.31
CA LYS A 62 -13.21 19.61 -2.38
C LYS A 62 -12.95 19.11 -0.96
N CYS A 63 -12.53 20.01 -0.08
CA CYS A 63 -12.26 19.70 1.32
C CYS A 63 -13.44 20.10 2.19
N THR A 64 -13.74 19.28 3.19
CA THR A 64 -14.72 19.56 4.25
C THR A 64 -14.20 19.03 5.57
N GLU A 65 -14.52 19.72 6.66
CA GLU A 65 -14.21 19.21 7.98
C GLU A 65 -15.24 18.14 8.39
N ILE A 66 -14.76 17.07 8.99
CA ILE A 66 -15.59 15.98 9.51
C ILE A 66 -15.17 15.64 10.93
N PRO A 67 -16.07 15.08 11.77
CA PRO A 67 -15.71 14.62 13.10
C PRO A 67 -14.62 13.54 13.05
N ILE A 68 -13.64 13.64 13.95
CA ILE A 68 -12.50 12.72 13.99
C ILE A 68 -12.92 11.24 14.12
N ASN A 69 -14.05 10.99 14.79
CA ASN A 69 -14.59 9.63 15.00
C ASN A 69 -15.32 9.07 13.78
N SER A 70 -15.53 9.87 12.73
CA SER A 70 -16.22 9.44 11.51
C SER A 70 -15.29 8.75 10.50
N VAL A 71 -13.99 8.79 10.75
CA VAL A 71 -12.98 8.16 9.85
C VAL A 71 -12.75 6.73 10.30
N ASP A 72 -13.17 5.79 9.46
CA ASP A 72 -12.73 4.41 9.62
C ASP A 72 -11.27 4.30 9.13
N SER A 73 -10.35 4.31 10.07
CA SER A 73 -8.91 4.20 9.82
C SER A 73 -8.43 2.77 9.74
N ALA A 74 -9.32 1.78 9.92
CA ALA A 74 -8.96 0.38 9.77
C ALA A 74 -8.43 0.13 8.35
N PRO A 75 -7.33 -0.61 8.21
CA PRO A 75 -6.81 -0.95 6.88
C PRO A 75 -7.85 -1.78 6.13
N ILE A 76 -8.08 -1.42 4.86
CA ILE A 76 -8.88 -2.26 3.98
C ILE A 76 -7.98 -3.38 3.50
N LEU A 77 -8.43 -4.61 3.72
CA LEU A 77 -7.73 -5.81 3.29
C LEU A 77 -8.55 -6.50 2.22
N GLU A 78 -7.89 -6.92 1.16
CA GLU A 78 -8.46 -7.69 0.06
C GLU A 78 -7.84 -9.09 0.07
N ASP A 79 -8.67 -10.13 0.11
CA ASP A 79 -8.19 -11.50 -0.01
C ASP A 79 -7.74 -11.77 -1.44
N ILE A 80 -6.52 -12.24 -1.59
CA ILE A 80 -5.96 -12.63 -2.88
C ILE A 80 -5.36 -14.02 -2.80
N GLU A 81 -5.43 -14.74 -3.92
CA GLU A 81 -4.79 -16.04 -4.08
C GLU A 81 -3.83 -15.98 -5.25
N ILE A 82 -2.62 -16.45 -5.05
CA ILE A 82 -1.57 -16.48 -6.07
C ILE A 82 -1.04 -17.89 -6.28
N LEU A 83 -0.71 -18.21 -7.52
CA LEU A 83 -0.10 -19.49 -7.88
C LEU A 83 1.42 -19.34 -7.91
N ALA A 84 2.10 -19.95 -6.95
CA ALA A 84 3.55 -19.89 -6.77
C ALA A 84 4.21 -21.27 -6.94
N ALA A 85 5.51 -21.28 -7.12
CA ALA A 85 6.27 -22.52 -7.22
C ALA A 85 6.39 -23.25 -5.86
N SER A 86 6.34 -22.50 -4.75
CA SER A 86 6.43 -23.03 -3.38
C SER A 86 6.07 -21.92 -2.38
N GLU A 87 6.04 -22.23 -1.07
CA GLU A 87 5.88 -21.25 0.02
C GLU A 87 7.15 -20.40 0.29
N ARG A 88 8.21 -20.56 -0.48
CA ARG A 88 9.39 -19.72 -0.32
C ARG A 88 9.08 -18.29 -0.69
N ILE A 89 9.65 -17.35 0.07
CA ILE A 89 9.40 -15.92 -0.11
C ILE A 89 9.79 -15.44 -1.52
N ASP A 90 10.87 -15.96 -2.13
CA ASP A 90 11.27 -15.61 -3.49
C ASP A 90 10.25 -16.10 -4.55
N ALA A 91 9.64 -17.26 -4.34
CA ALA A 91 8.58 -17.76 -5.21
C ALA A 91 7.29 -16.95 -5.06
N ALA A 92 6.94 -16.56 -3.85
CA ALA A 92 5.79 -15.68 -3.59
C ALA A 92 5.99 -14.29 -4.20
N VAL A 93 7.16 -13.69 -4.02
CA VAL A 93 7.51 -12.38 -4.63
C VAL A 93 7.42 -12.46 -6.16
N ALA A 94 7.99 -13.49 -6.79
CA ALA A 94 7.91 -13.68 -8.24
C ALA A 94 6.45 -13.76 -8.73
N ALA A 95 5.60 -14.50 -8.02
CA ALA A 95 4.20 -14.64 -8.37
C ALA A 95 3.41 -13.33 -8.20
N ILE A 96 3.60 -12.60 -7.09
CA ILE A 96 2.96 -11.31 -6.82
C ILE A 96 3.37 -10.26 -7.86
N THR A 97 4.66 -10.18 -8.16
CA THR A 97 5.20 -9.18 -9.10
C THR A 97 5.05 -9.59 -10.57
N ARG A 98 4.58 -10.83 -10.83
CA ARG A 98 4.48 -11.43 -12.17
C ARG A 98 5.81 -11.41 -12.91
N THR A 99 6.88 -11.73 -12.21
CA THR A 99 8.25 -11.78 -12.76
C THR A 99 8.84 -13.18 -12.65
N SER A 100 10.00 -13.39 -13.27
CA SER A 100 10.75 -14.61 -13.07
C SER A 100 11.36 -14.66 -11.66
N ARG A 101 11.71 -15.86 -11.21
CA ARG A 101 12.35 -16.05 -9.89
C ARG A 101 13.69 -15.32 -9.78
N SER A 102 14.48 -15.29 -10.88
CA SER A 102 15.73 -14.52 -10.94
C SER A 102 15.50 -13.02 -10.79
N GLN A 103 14.48 -12.47 -11.45
CA GLN A 103 14.09 -11.07 -11.31
C GLN A 103 13.58 -10.76 -9.89
N ALA A 104 12.85 -11.68 -9.28
CA ALA A 104 12.43 -11.54 -7.88
C ALA A 104 13.64 -11.47 -6.93
N VAL A 105 14.67 -12.29 -7.14
CA VAL A 105 15.91 -12.25 -6.34
C VAL A 105 16.62 -10.89 -6.46
N GLU A 106 16.55 -10.23 -7.62
CA GLU A 106 17.09 -8.88 -7.77
C GLU A 106 16.38 -7.84 -6.87
N LEU A 107 15.08 -8.04 -6.57
CA LEU A 107 14.36 -7.17 -5.62
C LEU A 107 14.91 -7.31 -4.19
N PHE A 108 15.36 -8.51 -3.79
CA PHE A 108 16.05 -8.70 -2.50
C PHE A 108 17.41 -7.98 -2.50
N ARG A 109 18.21 -8.13 -3.55
CA ARG A 109 19.49 -7.43 -3.70
C ARG A 109 19.33 -5.91 -3.71
N ALA A 110 18.26 -5.42 -4.34
CA ALA A 110 17.91 -4.00 -4.38
C ALA A 110 17.27 -3.49 -3.06
N ARG A 111 17.22 -4.31 -2.01
CA ARG A 111 16.68 -3.98 -0.68
C ARG A 111 15.23 -3.49 -0.73
N LYS A 112 14.41 -4.07 -1.62
CA LYS A 112 13.01 -3.73 -1.80
C LYS A 112 12.04 -4.65 -1.05
N ILE A 113 12.55 -5.72 -0.45
CA ILE A 113 11.73 -6.73 0.25
C ILE A 113 11.89 -6.57 1.76
N PHE A 114 10.77 -6.47 2.46
CA PHE A 114 10.71 -6.41 3.91
C PHE A 114 9.75 -7.48 4.42
N LEU A 115 10.12 -8.13 5.52
CA LEU A 115 9.29 -9.09 6.22
C LEU A 115 9.19 -8.68 7.69
N ASN A 116 7.96 -8.57 8.21
CA ASN A 116 7.70 -8.18 9.58
C ASN A 116 8.48 -6.91 10.00
N SER A 117 8.43 -5.89 9.13
CA SER A 117 9.07 -4.57 9.30
C SER A 117 10.60 -4.56 9.24
N ARG A 118 11.24 -5.67 8.90
CA ARG A 118 12.69 -5.77 8.73
C ARG A 118 13.05 -6.08 7.29
N GLN A 119 14.15 -5.50 6.81
CA GLN A 119 14.68 -5.84 5.50
C GLN A 119 14.99 -7.33 5.43
N MET A 120 14.49 -7.99 4.39
CA MET A 120 14.68 -9.43 4.17
C MET A 120 15.78 -9.67 3.13
N GLU A 121 16.84 -10.34 3.56
CA GLU A 121 17.97 -10.72 2.68
C GLU A 121 17.89 -12.20 2.30
N ASN A 122 17.33 -13.05 3.16
CA ASN A 122 17.19 -14.49 2.90
C ASN A 122 16.03 -14.75 1.94
N ASN A 123 16.33 -14.90 0.66
CA ASN A 123 15.34 -15.18 -0.38
C ASN A 123 14.78 -16.61 -0.36
N SER A 124 15.35 -17.51 0.45
CA SER A 124 14.84 -18.88 0.62
C SER A 124 13.98 -19.09 1.87
N TYR A 125 13.67 -18.01 2.59
CA TYR A 125 12.82 -18.09 3.77
C TYR A 125 11.46 -18.70 3.45
N GLN A 126 11.00 -19.62 4.29
CA GLN A 126 9.66 -20.20 4.22
C GLN A 126 8.66 -19.27 4.93
N LEU A 127 7.65 -18.80 4.22
CA LEU A 127 6.60 -17.96 4.76
C LEU A 127 5.80 -18.71 5.85
N LYS A 128 5.44 -17.99 6.88
CA LYS A 128 4.61 -18.50 7.97
C LYS A 128 3.30 -17.70 8.05
N PRO A 129 2.16 -18.34 8.36
CA PRO A 129 0.90 -17.62 8.55
C PRO A 129 1.05 -16.43 9.49
N GLY A 130 0.58 -15.26 9.07
CA GLY A 130 0.73 -13.99 9.78
C GLY A 130 1.94 -13.15 9.36
N ASP A 131 2.86 -13.68 8.57
CA ASP A 131 3.98 -12.90 8.04
C ASP A 131 3.48 -11.73 7.20
N ILE A 132 4.04 -10.55 7.46
CA ILE A 132 3.73 -9.33 6.74
C ILE A 132 4.84 -9.04 5.74
N LEU A 133 4.55 -9.24 4.47
CA LEU A 133 5.46 -9.03 3.35
C LEU A 133 5.22 -7.67 2.72
N VAL A 134 6.26 -6.84 2.64
CA VAL A 134 6.24 -5.57 1.90
C VAL A 134 7.18 -5.67 0.71
N ILE A 135 6.65 -5.40 -0.47
CA ILE A 135 7.41 -5.32 -1.71
C ILE A 135 7.33 -3.86 -2.18
N ARG A 136 8.43 -3.11 -2.07
CA ARG A 136 8.46 -1.70 -2.48
C ARG A 136 8.12 -1.55 -3.95
N GLY A 137 7.12 -0.71 -4.24
CA GLY A 137 6.59 -0.50 -5.59
C GLY A 137 5.44 -1.43 -5.98
N PHE A 138 5.09 -2.43 -5.13
CA PHE A 138 4.00 -3.36 -5.42
C PHE A 138 2.93 -3.40 -4.32
N GLY A 139 3.31 -3.34 -3.05
CA GLY A 139 2.36 -3.29 -1.95
C GLY A 139 2.77 -4.03 -0.69
N LYS A 140 1.81 -4.14 0.22
CA LYS A 140 1.92 -4.82 1.51
C LYS A 140 0.92 -5.95 1.59
N TYR A 141 1.37 -7.11 2.03
CA TYR A 141 0.62 -8.36 2.01
C TYR A 141 0.77 -9.09 3.34
N ILE A 142 -0.31 -9.69 3.83
CA ILE A 142 -0.28 -10.61 4.97
C ILE A 142 -0.41 -12.03 4.42
N TYR A 143 0.57 -12.88 4.67
CA TYR A 143 0.49 -14.29 4.31
C TYR A 143 -0.48 -15.03 5.24
N LYS A 144 -1.40 -15.79 4.67
CA LYS A 144 -2.43 -16.51 5.42
C LYS A 144 -2.13 -17.99 5.50
N GLN A 145 -2.02 -18.64 4.35
CA GLN A 145 -1.80 -20.09 4.30
C GLN A 145 -1.39 -20.56 2.91
N CYS A 146 -0.83 -21.75 2.87
CA CYS A 146 -0.67 -22.55 1.65
C CYS A 146 -1.94 -23.37 1.41
N GLY A 147 -2.48 -23.27 0.22
CA GLY A 147 -3.64 -24.03 -0.22
C GLY A 147 -3.25 -25.32 -0.96
N SER A 148 -4.09 -25.71 -1.91
CA SER A 148 -3.90 -26.93 -2.68
C SER A 148 -2.72 -26.85 -3.65
N GLU A 149 -2.13 -28.01 -3.91
CA GLU A 149 -1.09 -28.19 -4.94
C GLU A 149 -1.73 -28.56 -6.26
N THR A 150 -1.21 -28.00 -7.34
CA THR A 150 -1.60 -28.36 -8.71
C THR A 150 -0.90 -29.65 -9.16
N ARG A 151 -1.42 -30.30 -10.21
CA ARG A 151 -0.77 -31.48 -10.82
C ARG A 151 0.67 -31.24 -11.30
N LYS A 152 1.06 -29.98 -11.48
CA LYS A 152 2.41 -29.55 -11.90
C LYS A 152 3.30 -29.15 -10.72
N GLY A 153 2.91 -29.44 -9.48
CA GLY A 153 3.70 -29.15 -8.27
C GLY A 153 3.73 -27.69 -7.87
N ARG A 154 2.82 -26.84 -8.38
CA ARG A 154 2.67 -25.45 -7.92
C ARG A 154 1.63 -25.38 -6.83
N VAL A 155 1.76 -24.41 -5.94
CA VAL A 155 0.89 -24.23 -4.79
C VAL A 155 0.11 -22.90 -4.86
N TYR A 156 -1.12 -22.92 -4.38
CA TYR A 156 -1.88 -21.71 -4.17
C TYR A 156 -1.54 -21.10 -2.81
N LEU A 157 -1.09 -19.85 -2.81
CA LEU A 157 -0.78 -19.10 -1.59
C LEU A 157 -1.85 -18.02 -1.37
N ALA A 158 -2.49 -18.07 -0.20
CA ALA A 158 -3.49 -17.08 0.19
C ALA A 158 -2.83 -15.92 0.95
N PHE A 159 -3.12 -14.70 0.52
CA PHE A 159 -2.69 -13.45 1.15
C PHE A 159 -3.87 -12.51 1.36
N GLN A 160 -3.71 -11.58 2.28
CA GLN A 160 -4.50 -10.37 2.37
C GLN A 160 -3.63 -9.18 1.94
N LYS A 161 -4.08 -8.45 0.92
CA LYS A 161 -3.41 -7.26 0.41
C LYS A 161 -3.99 -6.02 1.08
N TYR A 162 -3.13 -5.12 1.55
CA TYR A 162 -3.53 -3.78 1.96
C TYR A 162 -3.89 -2.96 0.71
N VAL A 163 -5.09 -2.43 0.71
CA VAL A 163 -5.65 -1.67 -0.42
C VAL A 163 -5.63 -0.18 -0.14
#